data_4a68cdcb0a600dfd2f8d0b45be77a992
#
_entry.id   4a68cdcb0a600dfd2f8d0b45be77a992
#
_cell.length_a   1.000
_cell.length_b   1.000
_cell.length_c   1.000
_cell.angle_alpha   90.00
_cell.angle_beta   90.00
_cell.angle_gamma   90.00
#
_symmetry.space_group_name_H-M   'P 1'
#
loop_
_entity.id
_entity.type
_entity.pdbx_description
1 polymer ?
#
loop_
_entity_poly.entity_id
_entity_poly.type
_entity_poly.pdbx_seq_one_letter_code
_entity_poly.pdbx_strand_id
1 'polypeptide(L)'
;MAEFSQELFDTICDRIATGESLRSVCKDDDMPNQTTVFKWLANNDTLSKQYARAREAQADAIFDEALDIADDSRNDWMERNDPENPGWIANGEHIQRARLRIDTRKWMAGKLRPKTYGDKLEVDNTSSDGSMRPSVIRIVAAGVKLE
;
A
#
# COMPACT_ATOMS: atom_id res chain seq x y z
N MET A 1 -9.52 -3.22 -29.15
CA MET A 1 -8.85 -2.24 -28.26
C MET A 1 -9.95 -1.50 -27.55
N ALA A 2 -10.03 -1.58 -26.21
CA ALA A 2 -11.10 -0.90 -25.47
C ALA A 2 -10.96 0.62 -25.68
N GLU A 3 -12.04 1.25 -26.16
CA GLU A 3 -12.12 2.69 -26.33
C GLU A 3 -12.31 3.34 -24.96
N PHE A 4 -11.78 4.54 -24.74
CA PHE A 4 -11.94 5.24 -23.47
C PHE A 4 -13.40 5.56 -23.21
N SER A 5 -13.90 5.18 -22.04
CA SER A 5 -15.11 5.75 -21.44
C SER A 5 -14.87 6.09 -19.98
N GLN A 6 -15.55 7.12 -19.49
CA GLN A 6 -15.43 7.51 -18.08
C GLN A 6 -15.94 6.39 -17.16
N GLU A 7 -17.03 5.74 -17.50
CA GLU A 7 -17.60 4.62 -16.74
C GLU A 7 -16.62 3.45 -16.61
N LEU A 8 -15.91 3.12 -17.70
CA LEU A 8 -14.89 2.07 -17.70
C LEU A 8 -13.73 2.44 -16.79
N PHE A 9 -13.28 3.70 -16.84
CA PHE A 9 -12.20 4.18 -15.99
C PHE A 9 -12.61 4.23 -14.51
N ASP A 10 -13.84 4.62 -14.21
CA ASP A 10 -14.40 4.60 -12.86
C ASP A 10 -14.44 3.18 -12.32
N THR A 11 -14.88 2.21 -13.10
CA THR A 11 -14.86 0.78 -12.73
C THR A 11 -13.44 0.29 -12.40
N ILE A 12 -12.44 0.70 -13.19
CA ILE A 12 -11.03 0.37 -12.92
C ILE A 12 -10.60 0.95 -11.57
N CYS A 13 -10.90 2.22 -11.31
CA CYS A 13 -10.57 2.89 -10.06
C CYS A 13 -11.27 2.26 -8.84
N ASP A 14 -12.54 1.90 -8.97
CA ASP A 14 -13.31 1.25 -7.91
C ASP A 14 -12.72 -0.12 -7.54
N ARG A 15 -12.38 -0.93 -8.52
CA ARG A 15 -11.75 -2.24 -8.29
C ARG A 15 -10.36 -2.11 -7.65
N ILE A 16 -9.59 -1.10 -8.05
CA ILE A 16 -8.31 -0.80 -7.41
C ILE A 16 -8.53 -0.37 -5.96
N ALA A 17 -9.50 0.50 -5.69
CA ALA A 17 -9.82 0.98 -4.34
C ALA A 17 -10.23 -0.15 -3.39
N THR A 18 -10.81 -1.23 -3.91
CA THR A 18 -11.17 -2.43 -3.12
C THR A 18 -10.02 -3.44 -2.93
N GLY A 19 -8.80 -3.12 -3.38
CA GLY A 19 -7.61 -3.92 -3.14
C GLY A 19 -7.04 -4.63 -4.37
N GLU A 20 -7.76 -4.68 -5.51
CA GLU A 20 -7.27 -5.35 -6.71
C GLU A 20 -6.07 -4.60 -7.33
N SER A 21 -5.12 -5.34 -7.89
CA SER A 21 -4.04 -4.72 -8.66
C SER A 21 -4.52 -4.33 -10.05
N LEU A 22 -3.98 -3.23 -10.62
CA LEU A 22 -4.25 -2.86 -12.01
C LEU A 22 -4.00 -4.02 -12.98
N ARG A 23 -2.97 -4.83 -12.71
CA ARG A 23 -2.67 -6.02 -13.52
C ARG A 23 -3.77 -7.07 -13.46
N SER A 24 -4.41 -7.23 -12.29
CA SER A 24 -5.55 -8.15 -12.13
C SER A 24 -6.76 -7.65 -12.90
N VAL A 25 -7.11 -6.38 -12.71
CA VAL A 25 -8.23 -5.73 -13.41
C VAL A 25 -8.08 -5.84 -14.94
N CYS A 26 -6.89 -5.58 -15.47
CA CYS A 26 -6.62 -5.61 -16.90
C CYS A 26 -6.50 -7.04 -17.51
N LYS A 27 -6.77 -8.10 -16.74
CA LYS A 27 -6.85 -9.46 -17.27
C LYS A 27 -8.22 -9.82 -17.83
N ASP A 28 -9.24 -9.09 -17.45
CA ASP A 28 -10.60 -9.34 -17.89
C ASP A 28 -10.76 -8.89 -19.34
N ASP A 29 -11.50 -9.65 -20.13
CA ASP A 29 -11.61 -9.47 -21.59
C ASP A 29 -12.29 -8.13 -21.97
N ASP A 30 -13.14 -7.60 -21.11
CA ASP A 30 -13.83 -6.32 -21.28
C ASP A 30 -13.00 -5.11 -20.81
N MET A 31 -11.83 -5.34 -20.19
CA MET A 31 -10.96 -4.30 -19.67
C MET A 31 -9.81 -3.93 -20.63
N PRO A 32 -9.36 -2.67 -20.62
CA PRO A 32 -8.20 -2.25 -21.38
C PRO A 32 -6.92 -2.88 -20.82
N ASN A 33 -5.90 -3.03 -21.66
CA ASN A 33 -4.59 -3.43 -21.16
C ASN A 33 -3.92 -2.29 -20.35
N GLN A 34 -2.97 -2.65 -19.48
CA GLN A 34 -2.26 -1.69 -18.63
C GLN A 34 -1.63 -0.52 -19.40
N THR A 35 -1.06 -0.80 -20.58
CA THR A 35 -0.43 0.24 -21.40
C THR A 35 -1.44 1.29 -21.85
N THR A 36 -2.68 0.87 -22.17
CA THR A 36 -3.76 1.79 -22.53
C THR A 36 -4.15 2.67 -21.36
N VAL A 37 -4.30 2.08 -20.17
CA VAL A 37 -4.60 2.85 -18.94
C VAL A 37 -3.49 3.88 -18.67
N PHE A 38 -2.22 3.50 -18.76
CA PHE A 38 -1.11 4.44 -18.55
C PHE A 38 -1.07 5.57 -19.58
N LYS A 39 -1.47 5.31 -20.82
CA LYS A 39 -1.61 6.38 -21.83
C LYS A 39 -2.73 7.36 -21.47
N TRP A 40 -3.86 6.88 -20.96
CA TRP A 40 -4.94 7.77 -20.49
C TRP A 40 -4.48 8.64 -19.33
N LEU A 41 -3.78 8.06 -18.35
CA LEU A 41 -3.22 8.81 -17.22
C LEU A 41 -2.20 9.87 -17.66
N ALA A 42 -1.31 9.54 -18.60
CA ALA A 42 -0.29 10.47 -19.09
C ALA A 42 -0.89 11.68 -19.82
N ASN A 43 -2.06 11.51 -20.44
CA ASN A 43 -2.70 12.54 -21.24
C ASN A 43 -3.80 13.32 -20.51
N ASN A 44 -4.15 12.94 -19.27
CA ASN A 44 -5.27 13.55 -18.54
C ASN A 44 -4.96 13.65 -17.03
N ASP A 45 -4.69 14.85 -16.57
CA ASP A 45 -4.38 15.13 -15.16
C ASP A 45 -5.54 14.81 -14.20
N THR A 46 -6.79 14.96 -14.65
CA THR A 46 -7.97 14.62 -13.84
C THR A 46 -8.04 13.11 -13.59
N LEU A 47 -7.78 12.29 -14.62
CA LEU A 47 -7.72 10.84 -14.48
C LEU A 47 -6.55 10.41 -13.60
N SER A 48 -5.39 11.07 -13.72
CA SER A 48 -4.24 10.83 -12.85
C SER A 48 -4.56 11.08 -11.38
N LYS A 49 -5.27 12.16 -11.07
CA LYS A 49 -5.71 12.47 -9.69
C LYS A 49 -6.73 11.47 -9.16
N GLN A 50 -7.68 11.06 -10.00
CA GLN A 50 -8.67 10.04 -9.65
C GLN A 50 -7.98 8.68 -9.37
N TYR A 51 -7.06 8.27 -10.24
CA TYR A 51 -6.27 7.06 -10.06
C TYR A 51 -5.42 7.09 -8.78
N ALA A 52 -4.78 8.23 -8.48
CA ALA A 52 -4.00 8.40 -7.26
C ALA A 52 -4.86 8.20 -5.99
N ARG A 53 -6.08 8.74 -5.96
CA ARG A 53 -7.04 8.53 -4.87
C ARG A 53 -7.45 7.07 -4.74
N ALA A 54 -7.69 6.37 -5.86
CA ALA A 54 -7.97 4.94 -5.84
C ALA A 54 -6.80 4.13 -5.27
N ARG A 55 -5.56 4.50 -5.59
CA ARG A 55 -4.35 3.88 -5.03
C ARG A 55 -4.18 4.15 -3.53
N GLU A 56 -4.57 5.33 -3.06
CA GLU A 56 -4.59 5.64 -1.63
C GLU A 56 -5.63 4.79 -0.89
N ALA A 57 -6.85 4.69 -1.43
CA ALA A 57 -7.90 3.82 -0.87
C ALA A 57 -7.49 2.33 -0.89
N GLN A 58 -6.79 1.90 -1.94
CA GLN A 58 -6.23 0.55 -2.03
C GLN A 58 -5.31 0.22 -0.85
N ALA A 59 -4.54 1.20 -0.36
CA ALA A 59 -3.66 0.98 0.79
C ALA A 59 -4.45 0.59 2.04
N ASP A 60 -5.59 1.25 2.29
CA ASP A 60 -6.47 0.93 3.41
C ASP A 60 -7.06 -0.47 3.25
N ALA A 61 -7.60 -0.80 2.08
CA ALA A 61 -8.16 -2.13 1.78
C ALA A 61 -7.12 -3.26 1.92
N ILE A 62 -5.90 -3.05 1.46
CA ILE A 62 -4.80 -4.02 1.58
C ILE A 62 -4.38 -4.19 3.04
N PHE A 63 -4.41 -3.11 3.83
CA PHE A 63 -4.07 -3.18 5.25
C PHE A 63 -5.12 -3.97 6.03
N ASP A 64 -6.42 -3.73 5.78
CA ASP A 64 -7.51 -4.47 6.40
C ASP A 64 -7.46 -5.96 6.01
N GLU A 65 -7.19 -6.29 4.74
CA GLU A 65 -7.01 -7.68 4.29
C GLU A 65 -5.85 -8.38 5.01
N ALA A 66 -4.79 -7.65 5.38
CA ALA A 66 -3.70 -8.24 6.16
C ALA A 66 -4.16 -8.71 7.55
N LEU A 67 -5.11 -7.98 8.16
CA LEU A 67 -5.72 -8.36 9.44
C LEU A 67 -6.60 -9.61 9.28
N ASP A 68 -7.45 -9.65 8.24
CA ASP A 68 -8.28 -10.81 7.94
C ASP A 68 -7.44 -12.09 7.73
N ILE A 69 -6.29 -11.97 7.05
CA ILE A 69 -5.37 -13.10 6.85
C ILE A 69 -4.74 -13.53 8.18
N ALA A 70 -4.40 -12.57 9.06
CA ALA A 70 -3.80 -12.88 10.36
C ALA A 70 -4.76 -13.59 11.30
N ASP A 71 -6.05 -13.27 11.22
CA ASP A 71 -7.09 -13.85 12.08
C ASP A 71 -7.68 -15.16 11.52
N ASP A 72 -7.38 -15.51 10.26
CA ASP A 72 -7.85 -16.75 9.62
C ASP A 72 -6.99 -17.95 10.00
N SER A 73 -7.42 -18.70 11.01
CA SER A 73 -6.75 -19.91 11.49
C SER A 73 -7.29 -21.23 10.88
N ARG A 74 -8.23 -21.18 9.93
CA ARG A 74 -8.97 -22.35 9.44
C ARG A 74 -8.10 -23.46 8.84
N ASN A 75 -6.92 -23.13 8.32
CA ASN A 75 -6.00 -24.06 7.67
C ASN A 75 -4.64 -24.17 8.38
N ASP A 76 -4.56 -23.73 9.63
CA ASP A 76 -3.30 -23.78 10.40
C ASP A 76 -2.97 -25.20 10.85
N TRP A 77 -3.96 -26.09 10.83
CA TRP A 77 -3.80 -27.50 11.19
C TRP A 77 -4.20 -28.38 10.01
N MET A 78 -3.49 -29.50 9.84
CA MET A 78 -3.74 -30.50 8.83
C MET A 78 -3.66 -31.90 9.42
N GLU A 79 -4.37 -32.86 8.83
CA GLU A 79 -4.20 -34.26 9.20
C GLU A 79 -2.81 -34.75 8.85
N ARG A 80 -2.22 -35.53 9.76
CA ARG A 80 -0.94 -36.16 9.52
C ARG A 80 -1.13 -37.29 8.51
N ASN A 81 -0.32 -37.27 7.46
CA ASN A 81 -0.31 -38.33 6.44
C ASN A 81 0.58 -39.50 6.92
N ASP A 82 0.23 -40.07 8.09
CA ASP A 82 0.91 -41.21 8.70
C ASP A 82 -0.12 -42.15 9.30
N PRO A 83 -0.39 -43.30 8.65
CA PRO A 83 -1.39 -44.26 9.14
C PRO A 83 -1.06 -44.87 10.51
N GLU A 84 0.22 -44.93 10.88
CA GLU A 84 0.66 -45.50 12.16
C GLU A 84 0.58 -44.49 13.31
N ASN A 85 0.61 -43.18 12.98
CA ASN A 85 0.49 -42.09 13.93
C ASN A 85 -0.55 -41.07 13.48
N PRO A 86 -1.85 -41.43 13.47
CA PRO A 86 -2.91 -40.50 13.06
C PRO A 86 -3.01 -39.31 14.02
N GLY A 87 -3.44 -38.17 13.53
CA GLY A 87 -3.64 -36.98 14.32
C GLY A 87 -3.44 -35.68 13.52
N TRP A 88 -3.52 -34.56 14.21
CA TRP A 88 -3.36 -33.24 13.62
C TRP A 88 -1.95 -32.71 13.85
N ILE A 89 -1.42 -32.05 12.83
CA ILE A 89 -0.14 -31.35 12.90
C ILE A 89 -0.31 -29.93 12.38
N ALA A 90 0.56 -29.02 12.80
CA ALA A 90 0.58 -27.66 12.27
C ALA A 90 0.88 -27.67 10.77
N ASN A 91 0.06 -26.96 10.00
CA ASN A 91 0.28 -26.76 8.57
C ASN A 91 1.30 -25.65 8.33
N GLY A 92 2.58 -26.01 8.44
CA GLY A 92 3.68 -25.03 8.36
C GLY A 92 3.72 -24.28 7.03
N GLU A 93 3.33 -24.90 5.91
CA GLU A 93 3.29 -24.24 4.62
C GLU A 93 2.21 -23.15 4.60
N HIS A 94 1.02 -23.44 5.10
CA HIS A 94 -0.07 -22.46 5.17
C HIS A 94 0.31 -21.27 6.08
N ILE A 95 0.83 -21.55 7.27
CA ILE A 95 1.27 -20.54 8.23
C ILE A 95 2.36 -19.63 7.63
N GLN A 96 3.37 -20.19 6.97
CA GLN A 96 4.42 -19.43 6.31
C GLN A 96 3.88 -18.60 5.14
N ARG A 97 2.95 -19.12 4.37
CA ARG A 97 2.32 -18.39 3.27
C ARG A 97 1.44 -17.25 3.79
N ALA A 98 0.68 -17.44 4.86
CA ALA A 98 -0.09 -16.40 5.52
C ALA A 98 0.83 -15.27 5.99
N ARG A 99 1.94 -15.59 6.65
CA ARG A 99 2.94 -14.61 7.07
C ARG A 99 3.50 -13.81 5.88
N LEU A 100 3.89 -14.48 4.80
CA LEU A 100 4.39 -13.82 3.60
C LEU A 100 3.35 -12.87 2.99
N ARG A 101 2.08 -13.27 2.96
CA ARG A 101 0.97 -12.44 2.47
C ARG A 101 0.78 -11.19 3.32
N ILE A 102 0.84 -11.32 4.65
CA ILE A 102 0.74 -10.20 5.58
C ILE A 102 1.91 -9.23 5.40
N ASP A 103 3.15 -9.75 5.38
CA ASP A 103 4.34 -8.91 5.23
C ASP A 103 4.36 -8.15 3.91
N THR A 104 3.95 -8.80 2.81
CA THR A 104 3.81 -8.15 1.49
C THR A 104 2.77 -7.04 1.53
N ARG A 105 1.61 -7.25 2.17
CA ARG A 105 0.55 -6.24 2.28
C ARG A 105 0.96 -5.05 3.12
N LYS A 106 1.60 -5.27 4.25
CA LYS A 106 2.18 -4.21 5.09
C LYS A 106 3.17 -3.36 4.29
N TRP A 107 4.08 -4.02 3.57
CA TRP A 107 5.04 -3.32 2.72
C TRP A 107 4.35 -2.50 1.63
N MET A 108 3.35 -3.06 0.93
CA MET A 108 2.59 -2.34 -0.10
C MET A 108 1.83 -1.13 0.47
N ALA A 109 1.11 -1.30 1.59
CA ALA A 109 0.39 -0.21 2.24
C ALA A 109 1.34 0.94 2.61
N GLY A 110 2.53 0.63 3.17
CA GLY A 110 3.57 1.61 3.47
C GLY A 110 4.10 2.35 2.24
N LYS A 111 4.16 1.69 1.07
CA LYS A 111 4.58 2.34 -0.19
C LYS A 111 3.48 3.19 -0.81
N LEU A 112 2.23 2.77 -0.72
CA LEU A 112 1.09 3.49 -1.28
C LEU A 112 0.70 4.72 -0.45
N ARG A 113 0.78 4.61 0.89
CA ARG A 113 0.49 5.71 1.84
C ARG A 113 1.58 5.83 2.90
N PRO A 114 2.78 6.32 2.55
CA PRO A 114 3.93 6.34 3.46
C PRO A 114 3.69 7.20 4.70
N LYS A 115 2.88 8.25 4.62
CA LYS A 115 2.55 9.12 5.76
C LYS A 115 1.66 8.43 6.80
N THR A 116 0.87 7.43 6.39
CA THR A 116 -0.08 6.72 7.26
C THR A 116 0.48 5.38 7.73
N TYR A 117 1.06 4.60 6.81
CA TYR A 117 1.51 3.22 7.03
C TYR A 117 3.02 3.03 6.89
N GLY A 118 3.78 4.08 6.55
CA GLY A 118 5.22 3.99 6.47
C GLY A 118 5.88 4.03 7.85
N ASP A 119 7.09 3.47 7.93
CA ASP A 119 7.91 3.56 9.13
C ASP A 119 8.27 5.01 9.45
N LYS A 120 8.17 5.41 10.70
CA LYS A 120 8.65 6.71 11.17
C LYS A 120 10.16 6.66 11.23
N LEU A 121 10.83 7.40 10.35
CA LEU A 121 12.26 7.67 10.47
C LEU A 121 12.44 8.84 11.44
N GLU A 122 12.87 8.55 12.66
CA GLU A 122 13.44 9.57 13.54
C GLU A 122 14.86 9.83 13.06
N VAL A 123 15.04 10.92 12.32
CA VAL A 123 16.39 11.39 11.97
C VAL A 123 16.85 12.28 13.10
N ASP A 124 17.70 11.76 13.96
CA ASP A 124 18.42 12.57 14.94
C ASP A 124 19.55 13.34 14.20
N ASN A 125 19.29 14.63 13.94
CA ASN A 125 20.23 15.53 13.30
C ASN A 125 21.17 16.20 14.33
N THR A 126 21.45 15.56 15.45
CA THR A 126 22.44 16.06 16.40
C THR A 126 23.84 15.73 15.92
N SER A 127 24.68 16.76 15.74
CA SER A 127 26.12 16.55 15.56
C SER A 127 26.81 16.50 16.93
N SER A 128 27.75 15.56 17.10
CA SER A 128 28.51 15.40 18.34
C SER A 128 29.37 16.62 18.70
N ASP A 129 29.67 17.47 17.71
CA ASP A 129 30.45 18.72 17.85
C ASP A 129 29.59 19.98 18.00
N GLY A 130 28.24 19.83 17.99
CA GLY A 130 27.30 20.95 18.10
C GLY A 130 27.22 21.85 16.86
N SER A 131 27.84 21.48 15.72
CA SER A 131 27.83 22.28 14.49
C SER A 131 26.46 22.40 13.85
N MET A 132 25.55 21.47 14.10
CA MET A 132 24.17 21.47 13.60
C MET A 132 23.16 21.93 14.65
N ARG A 133 23.43 23.03 15.32
CA ARG A 133 22.42 23.65 16.19
C ARG A 133 21.34 24.32 15.33
N PRO A 134 20.04 24.20 15.67
CA PRO A 134 18.99 24.94 14.99
C PRO A 134 19.29 26.44 15.06
N SER A 135 19.33 27.13 13.93
CA SER A 135 19.48 28.58 13.90
C SER A 135 18.23 29.20 14.52
N VAL A 136 18.40 29.98 15.56
CA VAL A 136 17.31 30.76 16.15
C VAL A 136 17.01 31.93 15.21
N ILE A 137 15.90 31.84 14.47
CA ILE A 137 15.40 32.94 13.66
C ILE A 137 14.68 33.90 14.61
N ARG A 138 15.27 35.06 14.85
CA ARG A 138 14.68 36.14 15.61
C ARG A 138 13.88 37.04 14.67
N ILE A 139 12.56 36.96 14.75
CA ILE A 139 11.70 37.90 14.01
C ILE A 139 11.61 39.17 14.83
N VAL A 140 12.16 40.27 14.33
CA VAL A 140 12.03 41.58 14.94
C VAL A 140 11.05 42.44 14.15
N ALA A 141 10.20 43.18 14.86
CA ALA A 141 9.30 44.12 14.21
C ALA A 141 10.10 45.25 13.53
N ALA A 142 9.64 45.69 12.36
CA ALA A 142 10.27 46.79 11.65
C ALA A 142 10.29 48.06 12.53
N GLY A 143 11.50 48.58 12.79
CA GLY A 143 11.70 49.81 13.62
C GLY A 143 12.37 49.60 14.97
N VAL A 144 12.67 48.34 15.38
CA VAL A 144 13.47 48.10 16.59
C VAL A 144 14.95 48.17 16.26
N LYS A 145 15.66 49.15 16.82
CA LYS A 145 17.13 49.19 16.77
C LYS A 145 17.66 48.15 17.74
N LEU A 146 18.46 47.24 17.24
CA LEU A 146 19.26 46.32 18.06
C LEU A 146 20.45 47.12 18.63
N GLU A 147 20.49 47.30 19.94
CA GLU A 147 21.69 47.78 20.64
C GLU A 147 22.68 46.62 20.80
#